data_68a13ee3b9463c5105ff6ddd3c959a52
#
_entry.id   68a13ee3b9463c5105ff6ddd3c959a52
#
_cell.length_a   1.000
_cell.length_b   1.000
_cell.length_c   1.000
_cell.angle_alpha   90.00
_cell.angle_beta   90.00
_cell.angle_gamma   90.00
#
_symmetry.space_group_name_H-M   'P 1'
#
loop_
_entity.id
_entity.type
_entity.pdbx_description
1 polymer ?
#
loop_
_entity_poly.entity_id
_entity_poly.type
_entity_poly.pdbx_seq_one_letter_code
_entity_poly.pdbx_strand_id
1 'polypeptide(L)'
;WYQRRVRGMQFGKKQTEMSDFEKQVIEASNKIAAEKTLSVKLNTLHLNKAKIIEVPGAKKAAVLYVPCSELATFKKETQITEAFEKLLSGFQVHIVGDRKIEHRTPKAYRPYCKTSVAVHEALFEDLVYPAFINGKRISYVNGESMNKFFVTKTRQTEVANRVHVCSKVYEKLTGIKNQIEFQ
;
A
#
# COMPACT_ATOMS: atom_id res chain seq x y z
N TRP A 1 -11.42 -8.50 -37.92
CA TRP A 1 -12.00 -8.40 -36.57
C TRP A 1 -10.86 -8.53 -35.57
N TYR A 2 -10.29 -7.39 -35.13
CA TYR A 2 -9.20 -7.30 -34.16
C TYR A 2 -9.82 -7.34 -32.75
N GLN A 3 -9.87 -8.51 -32.12
CA GLN A 3 -10.16 -8.61 -30.71
C GLN A 3 -9.00 -7.97 -29.94
N ARG A 4 -9.16 -6.71 -29.50
CA ARG A 4 -8.27 -6.11 -28.51
C ARG A 4 -8.36 -6.94 -27.23
N ARG A 5 -7.34 -7.76 -26.95
CA ARG A 5 -7.17 -8.37 -25.65
C ARG A 5 -7.14 -7.26 -24.62
N VAL A 6 -8.16 -7.19 -23.80
CA VAL A 6 -8.17 -6.35 -22.60
C VAL A 6 -7.03 -6.85 -21.72
N ARG A 7 -5.97 -6.09 -21.64
CA ARG A 7 -4.85 -6.40 -20.74
C ARG A 7 -5.17 -5.80 -19.38
N GLY A 8 -5.17 -6.61 -18.34
CA GLY A 8 -5.18 -6.13 -16.96
C GLY A 8 -3.87 -5.40 -16.61
N MET A 9 -3.74 -5.02 -15.35
CA MET A 9 -2.53 -4.35 -14.83
C MET A 9 -1.26 -5.11 -15.21
N GLN A 10 -0.21 -4.38 -15.59
CA GLN A 10 1.07 -4.97 -15.94
C GLN A 10 1.94 -5.12 -14.67
N PHE A 11 2.56 -6.27 -14.51
CA PHE A 11 3.57 -6.51 -13.47
C PHE A 11 4.96 -6.24 -14.02
N GLY A 12 5.78 -5.54 -13.23
CA GLY A 12 7.17 -5.22 -13.60
C GLY A 12 8.14 -6.42 -13.61
N LYS A 13 7.68 -7.63 -13.21
CA LYS A 13 8.50 -8.86 -13.19
C LYS A 13 8.11 -9.84 -14.29
N LYS A 14 9.08 -10.68 -14.70
CA LYS A 14 8.83 -11.81 -15.58
C LYS A 14 7.96 -12.87 -14.87
N GLN A 15 7.04 -13.52 -15.59
CA GLN A 15 6.09 -14.50 -15.01
C GLN A 15 6.75 -15.69 -14.27
N THR A 16 7.97 -16.03 -14.62
CA THR A 16 8.73 -17.13 -14.00
C THR A 16 9.22 -16.85 -12.58
N GLU A 17 9.25 -15.57 -12.16
CA GLU A 17 9.76 -15.14 -10.85
C GLU A 17 8.64 -14.69 -9.89
N MET A 18 7.38 -14.89 -10.29
CA MET A 18 6.22 -14.43 -9.52
C MET A 18 5.82 -15.44 -8.45
N SER A 19 5.50 -14.93 -7.26
CA SER A 19 4.87 -15.74 -6.21
C SER A 19 3.45 -16.14 -6.60
N ASP A 20 2.94 -17.22 -6.00
CA ASP A 20 1.57 -17.68 -6.28
C ASP A 20 0.51 -16.65 -5.94
N PHE A 21 0.77 -15.83 -4.92
CA PHE A 21 -0.09 -14.71 -4.58
C PHE A 21 -0.07 -13.60 -5.65
N GLU A 22 1.10 -13.28 -6.21
CA GLU A 22 1.19 -12.32 -7.31
C GLU A 22 0.39 -12.79 -8.54
N LYS A 23 0.36 -14.10 -8.80
CA LYS A 23 -0.49 -14.70 -9.87
C LYS A 23 -1.98 -14.51 -9.58
N GLN A 24 -2.42 -14.75 -8.33
CA GLN A 24 -3.81 -14.50 -7.92
C GLN A 24 -4.21 -13.03 -8.07
N VAL A 25 -3.32 -12.11 -7.73
CA VAL A 25 -3.56 -10.66 -7.91
C VAL A 25 -3.67 -10.29 -9.38
N ILE A 26 -2.88 -10.91 -10.26
CA ILE A 26 -2.99 -10.71 -11.72
C ILE A 26 -4.32 -11.25 -12.25
N GLU A 27 -4.75 -12.42 -11.82
CA GLU A 27 -6.05 -12.97 -12.21
C GLU A 27 -7.20 -12.08 -11.75
N ALA A 28 -7.13 -11.58 -10.51
CA ALA A 28 -8.09 -10.62 -9.99
C ALA A 28 -8.09 -9.32 -10.83
N SER A 29 -6.91 -8.78 -11.16
CA SER A 29 -6.80 -7.59 -12.02
C SER A 29 -7.38 -7.79 -13.41
N ASN A 30 -7.19 -8.98 -14.00
CA ASN A 30 -7.77 -9.32 -15.30
C ASN A 30 -9.31 -9.42 -15.23
N LYS A 31 -9.86 -9.93 -14.13
CA LYS A 31 -11.33 -9.98 -13.91
C LYS A 31 -11.91 -8.57 -13.78
N ILE A 32 -11.26 -7.69 -13.01
CA ILE A 32 -11.69 -6.29 -12.87
C ILE A 32 -11.57 -5.53 -14.21
N ALA A 33 -10.51 -5.83 -14.99
CA ALA A 33 -10.34 -5.24 -16.32
C ALA A 33 -11.40 -5.70 -17.34
N ALA A 34 -12.06 -6.83 -17.11
CA ALA A 34 -13.18 -7.28 -17.92
C ALA A 34 -14.45 -6.43 -17.69
N GLU A 35 -14.57 -5.76 -16.55
CA GLU A 35 -15.65 -4.81 -16.27
C GLU A 35 -15.42 -3.51 -17.06
N LYS A 36 -16.36 -3.17 -17.95
CA LYS A 36 -16.24 -2.05 -18.89
C LYS A 36 -15.97 -0.68 -18.24
N THR A 37 -16.44 -0.47 -17.04
CA THR A 37 -16.31 0.80 -16.30
C THR A 37 -14.89 1.06 -15.77
N LEU A 38 -14.16 0.02 -15.41
CA LEU A 38 -12.82 0.12 -14.81
C LEU A 38 -11.68 -0.23 -15.79
N SER A 39 -12.01 -0.87 -16.92
CA SER A 39 -11.02 -1.38 -17.88
C SER A 39 -10.07 -0.31 -18.43
N VAL A 40 -10.59 0.87 -18.77
CA VAL A 40 -9.79 1.96 -19.36
C VAL A 40 -8.75 2.48 -18.35
N LYS A 41 -9.14 2.58 -17.08
CA LYS A 41 -8.28 3.08 -16.01
C LYS A 41 -7.22 2.05 -15.60
N LEU A 42 -7.59 0.78 -15.54
CA LEU A 42 -6.69 -0.31 -15.17
C LEU A 42 -5.58 -0.59 -16.18
N ASN A 43 -5.86 -0.39 -17.48
CA ASN A 43 -4.87 -0.64 -18.53
C ASN A 43 -3.63 0.28 -18.46
N THR A 44 -3.74 1.41 -17.77
CA THR A 44 -2.64 2.37 -17.59
C THR A 44 -1.88 2.19 -16.28
N LEU A 45 -2.35 1.29 -15.42
CA LEU A 45 -1.82 1.10 -14.08
C LEU A 45 -0.91 -0.13 -14.01
N HIS A 46 0.19 0.01 -13.27
CA HIS A 46 1.20 -1.04 -13.10
C HIS A 46 1.30 -1.45 -11.64
N LEU A 47 1.55 -2.74 -11.41
CA LEU A 47 1.89 -3.29 -10.11
C LEU A 47 3.34 -3.78 -10.13
N ASN A 48 4.14 -3.40 -9.15
CA ASN A 48 5.53 -3.84 -9.05
C ASN A 48 5.65 -5.14 -8.28
N LYS A 49 4.96 -5.24 -7.13
CA LYS A 49 5.03 -6.38 -6.20
C LYS A 49 3.73 -6.49 -5.43
N ALA A 50 3.44 -7.70 -4.95
CA ALA A 50 2.39 -7.94 -3.98
C ALA A 50 2.94 -8.79 -2.82
N LYS A 51 2.60 -8.42 -1.58
CA LYS A 51 3.01 -9.16 -0.38
C LYS A 51 1.81 -9.45 0.51
N ILE A 52 1.78 -10.64 1.09
CA ILE A 52 0.84 -10.99 2.15
C ILE A 52 1.50 -10.72 3.50
N ILE A 53 0.76 -10.10 4.40
CA ILE A 53 1.15 -9.91 5.78
C ILE A 53 0.05 -10.48 6.66
N GLU A 54 0.39 -11.51 7.42
CA GLU A 54 -0.52 -12.08 8.39
C GLU A 54 -0.58 -11.21 9.64
N VAL A 55 -1.79 -10.84 10.02
CA VAL A 55 -2.07 -10.03 11.20
C VAL A 55 -2.82 -10.88 12.22
N PRO A 56 -2.29 -11.06 13.42
CA PRO A 56 -2.98 -11.84 14.46
C PRO A 56 -4.28 -11.17 14.85
N GLY A 57 -5.37 -11.94 14.88
CA GLY A 57 -6.70 -11.47 15.27
C GLY A 57 -7.46 -10.63 14.24
N ALA A 58 -6.96 -10.47 13.03
CA ALA A 58 -7.62 -9.74 11.96
C ALA A 58 -7.50 -10.46 10.59
N LYS A 59 -8.16 -9.91 9.57
CA LYS A 59 -8.00 -10.40 8.20
C LYS A 59 -6.55 -10.25 7.75
N LYS A 60 -6.08 -11.16 6.90
CA LYS A 60 -4.76 -11.06 6.28
C LYS A 60 -4.67 -9.77 5.46
N ALA A 61 -3.54 -9.06 5.56
CA ALA A 61 -3.31 -7.86 4.77
C ALA A 61 -2.60 -8.20 3.46
N ALA A 62 -3.14 -7.72 2.35
CA ALA A 62 -2.51 -7.76 1.04
C ALA A 62 -1.93 -6.37 0.73
N VAL A 63 -0.61 -6.26 0.67
CA VAL A 63 0.08 -5.00 0.35
C VAL A 63 0.49 -5.03 -1.11
N LEU A 64 -0.10 -4.12 -1.89
CA LEU A 64 0.17 -3.93 -3.32
C LEU A 64 1.12 -2.75 -3.50
N TYR A 65 2.29 -3.00 -4.10
CA TYR A 65 3.27 -1.97 -4.38
C TYR A 65 3.09 -1.43 -5.79
N VAL A 66 2.86 -0.13 -5.88
CA VAL A 66 2.58 0.61 -7.11
C VAL A 66 3.70 1.62 -7.37
N PRO A 67 4.06 1.93 -8.62
CA PRO A 67 4.95 3.05 -8.92
C PRO A 67 4.43 4.36 -8.31
N CYS A 68 5.34 5.16 -7.73
CA CYS A 68 4.94 6.42 -7.07
C CYS A 68 4.24 7.41 -8.01
N SER A 69 4.53 7.36 -9.32
CA SER A 69 3.90 8.18 -10.34
C SER A 69 2.39 7.91 -10.50
N GLU A 70 1.98 6.66 -10.29
CA GLU A 70 0.60 6.21 -10.49
C GLU A 70 -0.21 6.15 -9.19
N LEU A 71 0.46 6.27 -8.04
CA LEU A 71 -0.16 6.17 -6.72
C LEU A 71 -1.32 7.15 -6.53
N ALA A 72 -1.18 8.39 -7.03
CA ALA A 72 -2.23 9.40 -6.95
C ALA A 72 -3.50 9.00 -7.72
N THR A 73 -3.36 8.29 -8.85
CA THR A 73 -4.48 7.78 -9.63
C THR A 73 -5.20 6.66 -8.88
N PHE A 74 -4.44 5.72 -8.30
CA PHE A 74 -5.00 4.66 -7.46
C PHE A 74 -5.75 5.21 -6.23
N LYS A 75 -5.21 6.23 -5.59
CA LYS A 75 -5.86 6.86 -4.43
C LYS A 75 -7.18 7.55 -4.78
N LYS A 76 -7.30 8.12 -5.98
CA LYS A 76 -8.56 8.74 -6.44
C LYS A 76 -9.65 7.71 -6.72
N GLU A 77 -9.28 6.51 -7.12
CA GLU A 77 -10.20 5.45 -7.57
C GLU A 77 -10.42 4.40 -6.47
N THR A 78 -11.18 4.76 -5.44
CA THR A 78 -11.50 3.84 -4.33
C THR A 78 -12.22 2.58 -4.78
N GLN A 79 -12.96 2.64 -5.89
CA GLN A 79 -13.66 1.49 -6.49
C GLN A 79 -12.71 0.35 -6.85
N ILE A 80 -11.46 0.66 -7.21
CA ILE A 80 -10.45 -0.36 -7.55
C ILE A 80 -10.08 -1.17 -6.30
N THR A 81 -9.86 -0.51 -5.17
CA THR A 81 -9.52 -1.20 -3.91
C THR A 81 -10.65 -2.08 -3.43
N GLU A 82 -11.89 -1.60 -3.52
CA GLU A 82 -13.09 -2.39 -3.16
C GLU A 82 -13.28 -3.59 -4.08
N ALA A 83 -13.03 -3.44 -5.38
CA ALA A 83 -13.09 -4.55 -6.32
C ALA A 83 -12.03 -5.62 -6.02
N PHE A 84 -10.80 -5.22 -5.68
CA PHE A 84 -9.78 -6.16 -5.22
C PHE A 84 -10.17 -6.87 -3.92
N GLU A 85 -10.72 -6.17 -2.94
CA GLU A 85 -11.18 -6.78 -1.67
C GLU A 85 -12.32 -7.78 -1.86
N LYS A 86 -13.22 -7.54 -2.82
CA LYS A 86 -14.28 -8.48 -3.19
C LYS A 86 -13.74 -9.75 -3.84
N LEU A 87 -12.77 -9.61 -4.75
CA LEU A 87 -12.20 -10.76 -5.47
C LEU A 87 -11.20 -11.54 -4.61
N LEU A 88 -10.40 -10.85 -3.80
CA LEU A 88 -9.49 -11.44 -2.84
C LEU A 88 -10.18 -11.62 -1.48
N SER A 89 -11.24 -12.44 -1.45
CA SER A 89 -12.01 -12.68 -0.23
C SER A 89 -11.11 -13.14 0.93
N GLY A 90 -11.22 -12.46 2.09
CA GLY A 90 -10.40 -12.75 3.27
C GLY A 90 -9.15 -11.89 3.41
N PHE A 91 -8.81 -11.05 2.43
CA PHE A 91 -7.72 -10.10 2.50
C PHE A 91 -8.23 -8.67 2.64
N GLN A 92 -7.51 -7.87 3.40
CA GLN A 92 -7.65 -6.42 3.40
C GLN A 92 -6.56 -5.83 2.51
N VAL A 93 -6.97 -5.09 1.48
CA VAL A 93 -6.04 -4.58 0.46
C VAL A 93 -5.52 -3.20 0.85
N HIS A 94 -4.20 -3.04 0.83
CA HIS A 94 -3.51 -1.77 1.04
C HIS A 94 -2.64 -1.46 -0.17
N ILE A 95 -2.79 -0.26 -0.72
CA ILE A 95 -2.00 0.22 -1.86
C ILE A 95 -0.92 1.15 -1.34
N VAL A 96 0.33 0.82 -1.65
CA VAL A 96 1.52 1.51 -1.17
C VAL A 96 2.45 1.85 -2.33
N GLY A 97 3.04 3.03 -2.31
CA GLY A 97 4.05 3.42 -3.29
C GLY A 97 5.35 2.63 -3.12
N ASP A 98 5.88 2.10 -4.22
CA ASP A 98 7.17 1.40 -4.22
C ASP A 98 8.31 2.43 -4.14
N ARG A 99 8.75 2.72 -2.90
CA ARG A 99 9.83 3.65 -2.61
C ARG A 99 11.08 2.88 -2.21
N LYS A 100 12.23 3.29 -2.77
CA LYS A 100 13.54 2.74 -2.41
C LYS A 100 14.23 3.63 -1.40
N ILE A 101 14.79 3.03 -0.36
CA ILE A 101 15.65 3.71 0.60
C ILE A 101 17.06 3.73 0.04
N GLU A 102 17.66 4.92 -0.07
CA GLU A 102 19.07 5.07 -0.45
C GLU A 102 19.92 5.29 0.80
N HIS A 103 20.98 4.50 0.95
CA HIS A 103 21.95 4.69 2.01
C HIS A 103 22.86 5.86 1.68
N ARG A 104 23.30 6.57 2.71
CA ARG A 104 24.24 7.69 2.55
C ARG A 104 25.61 7.17 2.10
N THR A 105 26.07 7.63 0.93
CA THR A 105 27.43 7.41 0.46
C THR A 105 28.21 8.73 0.58
N PRO A 106 29.53 8.70 0.95
CA PRO A 106 30.30 9.92 1.18
C PRO A 106 30.38 10.86 -0.03
N LYS A 107 30.24 10.32 -1.24
CA LYS A 107 30.43 11.06 -2.50
C LYS A 107 29.15 11.38 -3.27
N ALA A 108 27.99 10.84 -2.84
CA ALA A 108 26.75 11.02 -3.59
C ALA A 108 25.72 11.81 -2.80
N TYR A 109 25.06 12.74 -3.47
CA TYR A 109 23.90 13.45 -2.93
C TYR A 109 22.72 12.50 -2.79
N ARG A 110 22.12 12.45 -1.59
CA ARG A 110 20.91 11.71 -1.31
C ARG A 110 19.75 12.66 -1.06
N PRO A 111 18.70 12.67 -1.89
CA PRO A 111 17.49 13.45 -1.63
C PRO A 111 16.82 13.04 -0.31
N TYR A 112 16.21 13.99 0.40
CA TYR A 112 15.49 13.72 1.65
C TYR A 112 14.39 12.68 1.47
N CYS A 113 13.67 12.71 0.36
CA CYS A 113 12.57 11.77 0.06
C CYS A 113 12.99 10.29 0.00
N LYS A 114 14.27 10.01 -0.14
CA LYS A 114 14.84 8.64 -0.16
C LYS A 114 15.48 8.23 1.16
N THR A 115 15.39 9.05 2.19
CA THR A 115 15.84 8.68 3.54
C THR A 115 14.88 7.67 4.17
N SER A 116 15.38 6.82 5.08
CA SER A 116 14.53 5.84 5.77
C SER A 116 13.35 6.49 6.49
N VAL A 117 13.58 7.64 7.13
CA VAL A 117 12.53 8.38 7.85
C VAL A 117 11.43 8.83 6.90
N ALA A 118 11.79 9.50 5.80
CA ALA A 118 10.81 10.00 4.83
C ALA A 118 10.06 8.87 4.13
N VAL A 119 10.74 7.76 3.80
CA VAL A 119 10.10 6.59 3.18
C VAL A 119 9.12 5.92 4.16
N HIS A 120 9.48 5.78 5.45
CA HIS A 120 8.59 5.20 6.45
C HIS A 120 7.38 6.10 6.73
N GLU A 121 7.54 7.43 6.75
CA GLU A 121 6.43 8.37 6.87
C GLU A 121 5.46 8.27 5.69
N ALA A 122 5.99 8.32 4.48
CA ALA A 122 5.18 8.17 3.27
C ALA A 122 4.50 6.79 3.16
N LEU A 123 5.15 5.72 3.65
CA LEU A 123 4.54 4.40 3.77
C LEU A 123 3.32 4.43 4.70
N PHE A 124 3.45 5.09 5.85
CA PHE A 124 2.36 5.18 6.81
C PHE A 124 1.19 6.02 6.26
N GLU A 125 1.48 7.12 5.56
CA GLU A 125 0.46 7.92 4.87
C GLU A 125 -0.33 7.12 3.83
N ASP A 126 0.37 6.25 3.09
CA ASP A 126 -0.29 5.38 2.11
C ASP A 126 -1.18 4.32 2.79
N LEU A 127 -0.75 3.76 3.92
CA LEU A 127 -1.52 2.75 4.66
C LEU A 127 -2.79 3.31 5.30
N VAL A 128 -2.73 4.55 5.82
CA VAL A 128 -3.84 5.19 6.53
C VAL A 128 -4.84 5.86 5.58
N TYR A 129 -4.47 6.02 4.30
CA TYR A 129 -5.39 6.60 3.33
C TYR A 129 -6.79 5.94 3.38
N PRO A 130 -7.90 6.70 3.38
CA PRO A 130 -8.06 8.09 2.97
C PRO A 130 -7.91 9.15 4.09
N ALA A 131 -7.54 8.79 5.31
CA ALA A 131 -7.29 9.78 6.35
C ALA A 131 -5.91 10.44 6.18
N PHE A 132 -5.75 11.63 6.79
CA PHE A 132 -4.51 12.39 6.74
C PHE A 132 -3.82 12.39 8.09
N ILE A 133 -2.51 12.50 8.08
CA ILE A 133 -1.68 12.60 9.28
C ILE A 133 -1.54 14.07 9.65
N ASN A 134 -1.99 14.45 10.85
CA ASN A 134 -1.84 15.80 11.39
C ASN A 134 -0.48 16.00 12.03
N GLY A 135 0.09 14.93 12.62
CA GLY A 135 1.36 15.03 13.31
C GLY A 135 1.93 13.68 13.69
N LYS A 136 3.20 13.71 14.08
CA LYS A 136 3.96 12.55 14.54
C LYS A 136 4.73 12.90 15.80
N ARG A 137 4.71 12.00 16.77
CA ARG A 137 5.55 12.07 17.99
C ARG A 137 6.35 10.80 18.11
N ILE A 138 7.63 10.94 18.39
CA ILE A 138 8.51 9.80 18.67
C ILE A 138 8.75 9.79 20.18
N SER A 139 8.45 8.69 20.82
CA SER A 139 8.75 8.44 22.24
C SER A 139 9.73 7.29 22.37
N TYR A 140 10.62 7.40 23.31
CA TYR A 140 11.59 6.36 23.65
C TYR A 140 11.21 5.79 25.03
N VAL A 141 10.86 4.51 25.07
CA VAL A 141 10.51 3.81 26.30
C VAL A 141 11.44 2.60 26.44
N ASN A 142 12.21 2.54 27.51
CA ASN A 142 13.14 1.44 27.79
C ASN A 142 14.12 1.14 26.62
N GLY A 143 14.57 2.17 25.89
CA GLY A 143 15.47 2.02 24.76
C GLY A 143 14.81 1.65 23.43
N GLU A 144 13.51 1.38 23.41
CA GLU A 144 12.74 1.15 22.19
C GLU A 144 12.09 2.45 21.71
N SER A 145 12.16 2.71 20.40
CA SER A 145 11.45 3.83 19.79
C SER A 145 10.02 3.44 19.45
N MET A 146 9.07 4.26 19.86
CA MET A 146 7.66 4.12 19.50
C MET A 146 7.20 5.37 18.75
N ASN A 147 6.66 5.19 17.57
CA ASN A 147 6.08 6.26 16.78
C ASN A 147 4.59 6.39 17.13
N LYS A 148 4.18 7.59 17.53
CA LYS A 148 2.79 7.95 17.73
C LYS A 148 2.34 8.85 16.61
N PHE A 149 1.32 8.41 15.86
CA PHE A 149 0.77 9.16 14.74
C PHE A 149 -0.59 9.72 15.12
N PHE A 150 -0.79 11.00 14.84
CA PHE A 150 -2.07 11.69 15.01
C PHE A 150 -2.76 11.79 13.66
N VAL A 151 -3.94 11.19 13.58
CA VAL A 151 -4.72 11.08 12.35
C VAL A 151 -5.99 11.90 12.48
N THR A 152 -6.41 12.53 11.38
CA THR A 152 -7.60 13.38 11.32
C THR A 152 -8.88 12.63 11.65
N LYS A 153 -9.72 13.17 12.56
CA LYS A 153 -11.03 12.60 12.92
C LYS A 153 -12.05 12.60 11.79
N THR A 154 -11.94 13.51 10.84
CA THR A 154 -12.95 13.71 9.78
C THR A 154 -13.30 12.42 9.03
N ARG A 155 -12.34 11.49 8.85
CA ARG A 155 -12.52 10.22 8.18
C ARG A 155 -12.32 9.01 9.09
N GLN A 156 -12.56 9.20 10.39
CA GLN A 156 -12.37 8.15 11.38
C GLN A 156 -13.22 6.91 11.10
N THR A 157 -14.48 7.07 10.70
CA THR A 157 -15.41 5.97 10.41
C THR A 157 -14.93 5.06 9.27
N GLU A 158 -14.27 5.62 8.26
CA GLU A 158 -13.77 4.87 7.12
C GLU A 158 -12.52 4.06 7.46
N VAL A 159 -11.70 4.58 8.36
CA VAL A 159 -10.38 4.01 8.68
C VAL A 159 -10.39 3.18 9.97
N ALA A 160 -11.36 3.40 10.88
CA ALA A 160 -11.40 2.75 12.20
C ALA A 160 -11.25 1.22 12.13
N ASN A 161 -11.92 0.57 11.19
CA ASN A 161 -11.86 -0.88 11.00
C ASN A 161 -10.51 -1.37 10.46
N ARG A 162 -9.70 -0.46 9.89
CA ARG A 162 -8.41 -0.76 9.27
C ARG A 162 -7.21 -0.40 10.15
N VAL A 163 -7.40 0.45 11.16
CA VAL A 163 -6.33 1.01 12.01
C VAL A 163 -5.44 -0.08 12.60
N HIS A 164 -6.05 -1.12 13.18
CA HIS A 164 -5.29 -2.22 13.78
C HIS A 164 -4.41 -2.93 12.75
N VAL A 165 -4.95 -3.20 11.55
CA VAL A 165 -4.22 -3.84 10.47
C VAL A 165 -3.11 -2.93 9.95
N CYS A 166 -3.39 -1.63 9.72
CA CYS A 166 -2.40 -0.63 9.30
C CYS A 166 -1.21 -0.56 10.27
N SER A 167 -1.51 -0.54 11.59
CA SER A 167 -0.48 -0.53 12.64
C SER A 167 0.43 -1.76 12.54
N LYS A 168 -0.15 -2.95 12.45
CA LYS A 168 0.62 -4.20 12.36
C LYS A 168 1.36 -4.36 11.03
N VAL A 169 0.79 -3.93 9.93
CA VAL A 169 1.45 -3.92 8.63
C VAL A 169 2.66 -2.99 8.66
N TYR A 170 2.52 -1.78 9.22
CA TYR A 170 3.62 -0.85 9.36
C TYR A 170 4.74 -1.43 10.25
N GLU A 171 4.39 -2.02 11.39
CA GLU A 171 5.35 -2.66 12.29
C GLU A 171 6.13 -3.77 11.57
N LYS A 172 5.46 -4.65 10.81
CA LYS A 172 6.11 -5.73 10.05
C LYS A 172 6.98 -5.25 8.88
N LEU A 173 6.64 -4.12 8.27
CA LEU A 173 7.40 -3.57 7.14
C LEU A 173 8.60 -2.72 7.58
N THR A 174 8.49 -2.02 8.70
CA THR A 174 9.52 -1.08 9.16
C THR A 174 10.29 -1.56 10.39
N GLY A 175 9.74 -2.52 11.14
CA GLY A 175 10.28 -2.97 12.42
C GLY A 175 10.05 -1.99 13.58
N ILE A 176 9.31 -0.89 13.38
CA ILE A 176 9.09 0.16 14.35
C ILE A 176 7.69 0.01 14.96
N LYS A 177 7.61 -0.07 16.29
CA LYS A 177 6.34 -0.06 17.01
C LYS A 177 5.62 1.27 16.81
N ASN A 178 4.31 1.22 16.60
CA ASN A 178 3.53 2.43 16.36
C ASN A 178 2.20 2.40 17.12
N GLN A 179 1.68 3.59 17.39
CA GLN A 179 0.37 3.83 17.97
C GLN A 179 -0.34 4.89 17.13
N ILE A 180 -1.61 4.68 16.86
CA ILE A 180 -2.44 5.60 16.06
C ILE A 180 -3.49 6.21 16.98
N GLU A 181 -3.57 7.54 16.99
CA GLU A 181 -4.57 8.31 17.73
C GLU A 181 -5.31 9.24 16.77
N PHE A 182 -6.60 9.37 16.96
CA PHE A 182 -7.43 10.33 16.20
C PHE A 182 -7.52 11.66 16.95
N GLN A 183 -7.19 12.74 16.23
CA GLN A 183 -7.17 14.10 16.78
C GLN A 183 -7.92 15.09 15.89
#